data_ef18da991409ac89267105a913313bc0
#
_entry.id   ef18da991409ac89267105a913313bc0
#
_cell.length_a   1.000
_cell.length_b   1.000
_cell.length_c   1.000
_cell.angle_alpha   90.00
_cell.angle_beta   90.00
_cell.angle_gamma   90.00
#
_symmetry.space_group_name_H-M   'P 1'
#
loop_
_entity.id
_entity.type
_entity.pdbx_description
1 polymer ?
#
loop_
_entity_poly.entity_id
_entity_poly.type
_entity_poly.pdbx_seq_one_letter_code
_entity_poly.pdbx_strand_id
1 'polypeptide(L)'
;VGGDSKFSVKSGGVTASGVLPIAKNHNISAGIHAAFTNRSADFSRVSFISQWNGSEFDNSIDPGESNGISSFSHLDAGVGIAYGFNKENENTLSSNEMSFQGGVSIQHLNKPKLRYNSLVDDRLFMKFCFHANARYGLSSESNLEVSAAQFIQGKHLETVVGLFYRLKTKNAARVTSILSNQYFVFGTYFRSVGTVIPTVYFDLGAFSLGLSYDYEFGQLSSMYKQSVEVSLKFNSGKKSIFNSSRLR
;
A
#
# COMPACT_ATOMS: atom_id res chain seq x y z
N VAL A 1 -4.93 8.98 14.67
CA VAL A 1 -5.86 9.78 15.49
C VAL A 1 -5.86 11.18 14.92
N GLY A 2 -7.01 11.71 14.58
CA GLY A 2 -7.14 13.03 13.96
C GLY A 2 -8.39 13.78 14.42
N GLY A 3 -8.32 15.12 14.31
CA GLY A 3 -9.41 16.04 14.64
C GLY A 3 -9.74 16.14 16.13
N ASP A 4 -10.68 17.03 16.43
CA ASP A 4 -11.11 17.33 17.81
C ASP A 4 -11.83 16.12 18.45
N SER A 5 -12.53 15.33 17.64
CA SER A 5 -13.18 14.07 18.05
C SER A 5 -12.20 12.91 18.29
N LYS A 6 -10.88 13.12 18.14
CA LYS A 6 -9.85 12.08 18.23
C LYS A 6 -10.18 10.81 17.44
N PHE A 7 -10.70 10.99 16.24
CA PHE A 7 -11.05 9.88 15.37
C PHE A 7 -9.86 8.93 15.19
N SER A 8 -10.08 7.65 15.47
CA SER A 8 -9.04 6.61 15.45
C SER A 8 -9.53 5.39 14.68
N VAL A 9 -8.66 4.86 13.83
CA VAL A 9 -8.85 3.57 13.16
C VAL A 9 -7.69 2.66 13.56
N LYS A 10 -8.00 1.49 14.08
CA LYS A 10 -7.03 0.44 14.41
C LYS A 10 -7.43 -0.81 13.64
N SER A 11 -6.51 -1.33 12.84
CA SER A 11 -6.74 -2.52 12.03
C SER A 11 -5.61 -3.52 12.20
N GLY A 12 -5.95 -4.79 12.24
CA GLY A 12 -5.01 -5.90 12.21
C GLY A 12 -5.57 -7.00 11.32
N GLY A 13 -4.72 -7.62 10.51
CA GLY A 13 -5.16 -8.63 9.56
C GLY A 13 -4.08 -9.65 9.22
N VAL A 14 -4.52 -10.72 8.59
CA VAL A 14 -3.66 -11.78 8.07
C VAL A 14 -3.94 -11.99 6.60
N THR A 15 -2.88 -12.30 5.86
CA THR A 15 -2.97 -12.65 4.43
C THR A 15 -2.29 -14.00 4.22
N ALA A 16 -2.97 -14.89 3.52
CA ALA A 16 -2.41 -16.15 3.05
C ALA A 16 -2.41 -16.14 1.52
N SER A 17 -1.28 -16.53 0.94
CA SER A 17 -1.14 -16.60 -0.52
C SER A 17 -0.31 -17.79 -0.94
N GLY A 18 -0.64 -18.33 -2.13
CA GLY A 18 0.11 -19.36 -2.80
C GLY A 18 0.63 -18.86 -4.14
N VAL A 19 1.80 -19.36 -4.53
CA VAL A 19 2.42 -19.09 -5.83
C VAL A 19 2.57 -20.41 -6.56
N LEU A 20 2.06 -20.49 -7.78
CA LEU A 20 2.14 -21.65 -8.65
C LEU A 20 2.99 -21.32 -9.87
N PRO A 21 4.16 -21.95 -10.06
CA PRO A 21 4.89 -21.87 -11.32
C PRO A 21 4.13 -22.62 -12.41
N ILE A 22 3.83 -21.97 -13.52
CA ILE A 22 3.07 -22.51 -14.65
C ILE A 22 3.94 -22.85 -15.86
N ALA A 23 5.08 -22.16 -15.99
CA ALA A 23 6.10 -22.43 -17.00
C ALA A 23 7.46 -21.88 -16.54
N LYS A 24 8.54 -22.11 -17.31
CA LYS A 24 9.82 -21.46 -17.06
C LYS A 24 9.62 -19.96 -17.03
N ASN A 25 10.03 -19.31 -15.93
CA ASN A 25 9.92 -17.85 -15.72
C ASN A 25 8.48 -17.28 -15.55
N HIS A 26 7.46 -18.11 -15.49
CA HIS A 26 6.06 -17.69 -15.37
C HIS A 26 5.43 -18.28 -14.11
N ASN A 27 4.73 -17.44 -13.37
CA ASN A 27 3.98 -17.87 -12.19
C ASN A 27 2.63 -17.17 -12.08
N ILE A 28 1.70 -17.82 -11.44
CA ILE A 28 0.43 -17.25 -11.00
C ILE A 28 0.39 -17.32 -9.48
N SER A 29 -0.09 -16.29 -8.85
CA SER A 29 -0.34 -16.27 -7.42
C SER A 29 -1.79 -15.91 -7.11
N ALA A 30 -2.32 -16.50 -6.05
CA ALA A 30 -3.63 -16.16 -5.53
C ALA A 30 -3.55 -16.03 -4.01
N GLY A 31 -4.34 -15.13 -3.45
CA GLY A 31 -4.33 -14.89 -2.02
C GLY A 31 -5.69 -14.44 -1.49
N ILE A 32 -5.84 -14.67 -0.19
CA ILE A 32 -6.99 -14.23 0.60
C ILE A 32 -6.48 -13.37 1.76
N HIS A 33 -7.28 -12.40 2.13
CA HIS A 33 -7.02 -11.47 3.23
C HIS A 33 -8.20 -11.43 4.18
N ALA A 34 -7.94 -11.41 5.47
CA ALA A 34 -8.94 -11.17 6.50
C ALA A 34 -8.39 -10.18 7.52
N ALA A 35 -9.18 -9.18 7.89
CA ALA A 35 -8.79 -8.17 8.86
C ALA A 35 -9.93 -7.87 9.84
N PHE A 36 -9.55 -7.45 11.03
CA PHE A 36 -10.43 -6.88 12.03
C PHE A 36 -10.08 -5.41 12.19
N THR A 37 -11.08 -4.55 12.06
CA THR A 37 -10.92 -3.10 12.18
C THR A 37 -11.83 -2.57 13.26
N ASN A 38 -11.25 -1.79 14.18
CA ASN A 38 -11.97 -1.00 15.18
C ASN A 38 -11.87 0.49 14.80
N ARG A 39 -13.00 1.17 14.83
CA ARG A 39 -13.11 2.60 14.61
C ARG A 39 -13.70 3.24 15.84
N SER A 40 -13.12 4.34 16.30
CA SER A 40 -13.59 5.07 17.49
C SER A 40 -13.48 6.57 17.28
N ALA A 41 -14.42 7.29 17.87
CA ALA A 41 -14.43 8.74 17.96
C ALA A 41 -14.86 9.14 19.39
N ASP A 42 -14.26 10.19 19.92
CA ASP A 42 -14.60 10.75 21.24
C ASP A 42 -15.34 12.06 21.02
N PHE A 43 -16.65 11.99 21.13
CA PHE A 43 -17.53 13.18 20.97
C PHE A 43 -17.67 14.00 22.26
N SER A 44 -17.16 13.51 23.41
CA SER A 44 -17.26 14.22 24.68
C SER A 44 -16.51 15.56 24.72
N ARG A 45 -15.62 15.78 23.75
CA ARG A 45 -14.78 16.98 23.63
C ARG A 45 -15.18 17.87 22.46
N VAL A 46 -16.21 17.52 21.73
CA VAL A 46 -16.69 18.26 20.58
C VAL A 46 -17.88 19.11 21.05
N SER A 47 -17.80 20.40 20.79
CA SER A 47 -18.93 21.31 21.03
C SER A 47 -19.68 21.50 19.70
N PHE A 48 -20.98 21.37 19.76
CA PHE A 48 -21.88 21.52 18.62
C PHE A 48 -22.54 22.92 18.65
N ILE A 49 -22.83 23.46 17.49
CA ILE A 49 -23.42 24.79 17.37
C ILE A 49 -24.77 24.89 18.11
N SER A 50 -25.50 23.77 18.24
CA SER A 50 -26.72 23.64 19.00
C SER A 50 -26.53 23.84 20.52
N GLN A 51 -25.31 23.71 21.01
CA GLN A 51 -24.95 23.93 22.42
C GLN A 51 -24.54 25.38 22.72
N TRP A 52 -24.62 26.27 21.73
CA TRP A 52 -24.36 27.69 21.96
C TRP A 52 -25.60 28.37 22.59
N ASN A 53 -25.45 28.88 23.82
CA ASN A 53 -26.53 29.50 24.57
C ASN A 53 -26.70 31.02 24.32
N GLY A 54 -25.92 31.57 23.36
CA GLY A 54 -25.88 32.99 23.05
C GLY A 54 -24.70 33.74 23.66
N SER A 55 -23.99 33.14 24.62
CA SER A 55 -22.84 33.71 25.30
C SER A 55 -21.64 32.75 25.31
N GLU A 56 -21.88 31.47 25.55
CA GLU A 56 -20.84 30.42 25.63
C GLU A 56 -21.42 29.07 25.17
N PHE A 57 -20.51 28.11 24.95
CA PHE A 57 -20.87 26.72 24.72
C PHE A 57 -21.22 26.03 26.04
N ASP A 58 -22.47 25.60 26.18
CA ASP A 58 -22.99 24.92 27.36
C ASP A 58 -23.13 23.41 27.06
N ASN A 59 -22.27 22.60 27.63
CA ASN A 59 -22.26 21.14 27.46
C ASN A 59 -23.47 20.44 28.13
N SER A 60 -24.28 21.16 28.92
CA SER A 60 -25.51 20.61 29.47
C SER A 60 -26.66 20.61 28.46
N ILE A 61 -26.54 21.39 27.39
CA ILE A 61 -27.52 21.44 26.30
C ILE A 61 -27.30 20.18 25.44
N ASP A 62 -28.38 19.43 25.20
CA ASP A 62 -28.33 18.26 24.31
C ASP A 62 -27.90 18.71 22.89
N PRO A 63 -26.78 18.17 22.37
CA PRO A 63 -26.29 18.52 21.03
C PRO A 63 -27.27 18.14 19.89
N GLY A 64 -28.28 17.31 20.16
CA GLY A 64 -29.17 16.77 19.15
C GLY A 64 -28.51 15.71 18.23
N GLU A 65 -27.21 15.47 18.41
CA GLU A 65 -26.36 14.56 17.65
C GLU A 65 -26.07 13.26 18.45
N SER A 66 -26.93 12.96 19.42
CA SER A 66 -26.72 11.86 20.42
C SER A 66 -26.76 10.46 19.81
N ASN A 67 -27.05 10.31 18.52
CA ASN A 67 -27.10 9.02 17.83
C ASN A 67 -25.74 8.57 17.28
N GLY A 68 -24.68 9.31 17.51
CA GLY A 68 -23.33 8.94 17.11
C GLY A 68 -22.78 7.78 17.92
N ILE A 69 -22.37 6.69 17.25
CA ILE A 69 -21.70 5.57 17.92
C ILE A 69 -20.23 5.92 18.09
N SER A 70 -19.78 6.01 19.35
CA SER A 70 -18.41 6.37 19.69
C SER A 70 -17.37 5.31 19.30
N SER A 71 -17.76 4.05 19.19
CA SER A 71 -16.86 2.96 18.80
C SER A 71 -17.62 1.79 18.18
N PHE A 72 -17.08 1.24 17.10
CA PHE A 72 -17.58 -0.01 16.51
C PHE A 72 -16.43 -0.77 15.84
N SER A 73 -16.66 -2.06 15.63
CA SER A 73 -15.72 -2.95 14.97
C SER A 73 -16.40 -3.70 13.82
N HIS A 74 -15.60 -4.07 12.82
CA HIS A 74 -16.05 -4.90 11.73
C HIS A 74 -14.94 -5.83 11.24
N LEU A 75 -15.35 -6.94 10.63
CA LEU A 75 -14.47 -7.82 9.90
C LEU A 75 -14.42 -7.38 8.44
N ASP A 76 -13.28 -7.55 7.83
CA ASP A 76 -13.02 -7.25 6.45
C ASP A 76 -12.42 -8.47 5.74
N ALA A 77 -12.79 -8.69 4.48
CA ALA A 77 -12.30 -9.77 3.67
C ALA A 77 -11.87 -9.27 2.30
N GLY A 78 -10.82 -9.87 1.76
CA GLY A 78 -10.30 -9.55 0.43
C GLY A 78 -9.72 -10.77 -0.25
N VAL A 79 -9.66 -10.70 -1.58
CA VAL A 79 -9.05 -11.72 -2.45
C VAL A 79 -8.24 -11.05 -3.54
N GLY A 80 -7.27 -11.76 -4.09
CA GLY A 80 -6.48 -11.25 -5.19
C GLY A 80 -5.81 -12.35 -5.98
N ILE A 81 -5.51 -12.04 -7.24
CA ILE A 81 -4.70 -12.86 -8.13
C ILE A 81 -3.66 -12.00 -8.80
N ALA A 82 -2.50 -12.57 -9.07
CA ALA A 82 -1.45 -11.90 -9.82
C ALA A 82 -0.70 -12.89 -10.71
N TYR A 83 -0.18 -12.37 -11.79
CA TYR A 83 0.70 -13.06 -12.71
C TYR A 83 2.08 -12.43 -12.61
N GLY A 84 3.11 -13.26 -12.64
CA GLY A 84 4.51 -12.87 -12.64
C GLY A 84 5.27 -13.51 -13.78
N PHE A 85 6.13 -12.71 -14.41
CA PHE A 85 7.12 -13.13 -15.36
C PHE A 85 8.48 -12.63 -14.91
N ASN A 86 9.48 -13.51 -14.85
CA ASN A 86 10.84 -13.12 -14.44
C ASN A 86 11.85 -13.86 -15.30
N LYS A 87 12.43 -13.18 -16.27
CA LYS A 87 13.52 -13.67 -17.09
C LYS A 87 14.84 -13.20 -16.48
N GLU A 88 15.51 -14.10 -15.75
CA GLU A 88 16.87 -13.88 -15.28
C GLU A 88 17.87 -14.26 -16.37
N ASN A 89 18.95 -13.50 -16.48
CA ASN A 89 20.05 -13.85 -17.36
C ASN A 89 20.87 -14.99 -16.76
N GLU A 90 21.01 -16.03 -17.53
CA GLU A 90 21.94 -17.13 -17.23
C GLU A 90 23.42 -16.71 -17.44
N ASN A 91 23.66 -15.63 -18.18
CA ASN A 91 25.00 -15.12 -18.50
C ASN A 91 25.26 -13.77 -17.83
N THR A 92 26.33 -13.69 -17.07
CA THR A 92 26.79 -12.50 -16.30
C THR A 92 27.10 -11.26 -17.17
N LEU A 93 27.19 -11.42 -18.49
CA LEU A 93 27.57 -10.37 -19.45
C LEU A 93 26.41 -9.77 -20.24
N SER A 94 25.20 -10.28 -20.09
CA SER A 94 24.03 -9.85 -20.88
C SER A 94 23.09 -9.02 -20.02
N SER A 95 22.66 -7.87 -20.53
CA SER A 95 21.79 -6.89 -19.86
C SER A 95 20.29 -7.18 -20.00
N ASN A 96 19.87 -8.36 -20.44
CA ASN A 96 18.48 -8.65 -20.79
C ASN A 96 17.64 -9.17 -19.60
N GLU A 97 17.84 -8.64 -18.40
CA GLU A 97 16.93 -8.92 -17.30
C GLU A 97 15.58 -8.25 -17.58
N MET A 98 14.52 -9.02 -17.56
CA MET A 98 13.17 -8.50 -17.73
C MET A 98 12.26 -9.17 -16.70
N SER A 99 11.56 -8.36 -15.94
CA SER A 99 10.51 -8.87 -15.05
C SER A 99 9.23 -8.07 -15.23
N PHE A 100 8.12 -8.75 -15.09
CA PHE A 100 6.80 -8.17 -15.09
C PHE A 100 5.96 -8.82 -14.01
N GLN A 101 5.20 -8.04 -13.28
CA GLN A 101 4.19 -8.51 -12.34
C GLN A 101 2.94 -7.65 -12.50
N GLY A 102 1.80 -8.30 -12.69
CA GLY A 102 0.52 -7.61 -12.73
C GLY A 102 -0.55 -8.40 -12.00
N GLY A 103 -1.48 -7.71 -11.37
CA GLY A 103 -2.51 -8.37 -10.61
C GLY A 103 -3.73 -7.50 -10.33
N VAL A 104 -4.77 -8.18 -9.87
CA VAL A 104 -6.02 -7.56 -9.45
C VAL A 104 -6.41 -8.09 -8.08
N SER A 105 -6.98 -7.21 -7.25
CA SER A 105 -7.52 -7.61 -5.96
C SER A 105 -8.80 -6.85 -5.64
N ILE A 106 -9.64 -7.47 -4.83
CA ILE A 106 -10.88 -6.90 -4.32
C ILE A 106 -10.78 -6.94 -2.80
N GLN A 107 -10.88 -5.77 -2.18
CA GLN A 107 -10.98 -5.59 -0.73
C GLN A 107 -12.42 -5.23 -0.36
N HIS A 108 -12.77 -5.38 0.92
CA HIS A 108 -14.11 -5.13 1.43
C HIS A 108 -15.19 -5.97 0.73
N LEU A 109 -14.85 -7.23 0.41
CA LEU A 109 -15.72 -8.15 -0.33
C LEU A 109 -17.05 -8.39 0.40
N ASN A 110 -17.02 -8.41 1.72
CA ASN A 110 -18.18 -8.58 2.60
C ASN A 110 -18.96 -7.27 2.85
N LYS A 111 -18.54 -6.12 2.27
CA LYS A 111 -19.18 -4.80 2.42
C LYS A 111 -19.57 -4.52 3.87
N PRO A 112 -18.60 -4.46 4.78
CA PRO A 112 -18.89 -4.35 6.21
C PRO A 112 -19.71 -3.09 6.51
N LYS A 113 -20.64 -3.19 7.48
CA LYS A 113 -21.43 -2.06 7.92
C LYS A 113 -20.60 -1.09 8.72
N LEU A 114 -20.75 0.21 8.39
CA LEU A 114 -20.16 1.31 9.12
C LEU A 114 -21.22 1.88 10.08
N ARG A 115 -21.01 1.65 11.37
CA ARG A 115 -22.00 2.03 12.40
C ARG A 115 -21.65 3.38 13.01
N TYR A 116 -21.47 4.42 12.18
CA TYR A 116 -21.28 5.79 12.68
C TYR A 116 -22.57 6.40 13.21
N ASN A 117 -23.69 5.99 12.64
CA ASN A 117 -25.02 6.43 13.05
C ASN A 117 -25.93 5.18 13.08
N SER A 118 -26.71 5.02 14.13
CA SER A 118 -27.66 3.90 14.28
C SER A 118 -28.83 3.95 13.30
N LEU A 119 -29.11 5.12 12.74
CA LEU A 119 -30.24 5.36 11.85
C LEU A 119 -29.92 5.14 10.37
N VAL A 120 -28.64 5.00 10.01
CA VAL A 120 -28.19 4.87 8.62
C VAL A 120 -27.50 3.52 8.41
N ASP A 121 -27.97 2.74 7.43
CA ASP A 121 -27.29 1.50 7.00
C ASP A 121 -26.19 1.85 5.98
N ASP A 122 -25.10 2.43 6.49
CA ASP A 122 -23.93 2.74 5.68
C ASP A 122 -23.00 1.52 5.57
N ARG A 123 -22.50 1.26 4.36
CA ARG A 123 -21.63 0.11 4.07
C ARG A 123 -20.39 0.56 3.34
N LEU A 124 -19.27 -0.03 3.72
CA LEU A 124 -18.02 0.20 3.02
C LEU A 124 -18.09 -0.40 1.60
N PHE A 125 -17.82 0.45 0.59
CA PHE A 125 -17.78 0.00 -0.79
C PHE A 125 -16.62 -0.96 -1.01
N MET A 126 -16.83 -1.94 -1.88
CA MET A 126 -15.72 -2.78 -2.38
C MET A 126 -14.67 -1.90 -3.04
N LYS A 127 -13.40 -2.22 -2.76
CA LYS A 127 -12.25 -1.55 -3.35
C LYS A 127 -11.58 -2.49 -4.33
N PHE A 128 -11.58 -2.11 -5.60
CA PHE A 128 -10.85 -2.79 -6.67
C PHE A 128 -9.47 -2.19 -6.78
N CYS A 129 -8.45 -3.03 -6.77
CA CYS A 129 -7.07 -2.63 -6.92
C CYS A 129 -6.46 -3.36 -8.11
N PHE A 130 -5.92 -2.62 -9.07
CA PHE A 130 -5.15 -3.12 -10.19
C PHE A 130 -3.72 -2.65 -10.02
N HIS A 131 -2.74 -3.50 -10.26
CA HIS A 131 -1.34 -3.09 -10.24
C HIS A 131 -0.56 -3.77 -11.34
N ALA A 132 0.46 -3.09 -11.83
CA ALA A 132 1.43 -3.61 -12.76
C ALA A 132 2.81 -3.02 -12.45
N ASN A 133 3.83 -3.86 -12.45
CA ASN A 133 5.23 -3.47 -12.30
C ASN A 133 6.04 -4.14 -13.39
N ALA A 134 6.90 -3.39 -14.04
CA ALA A 134 7.82 -3.90 -15.04
C ALA A 134 9.23 -3.40 -14.74
N ARG A 135 10.20 -4.28 -14.92
CA ARG A 135 11.63 -3.93 -14.84
C ARG A 135 12.30 -4.39 -16.12
N TYR A 136 13.12 -3.52 -16.67
CA TYR A 136 13.91 -3.80 -17.86
C TYR A 136 15.36 -3.45 -17.62
N GLY A 137 16.28 -4.41 -17.87
CA GLY A 137 17.71 -4.22 -17.78
C GLY A 137 18.23 -3.36 -18.94
N LEU A 138 18.77 -2.20 -18.63
CA LEU A 138 19.42 -1.33 -19.62
C LEU A 138 20.90 -1.71 -19.80
N SER A 139 21.54 -2.14 -18.73
CA SER A 139 22.91 -2.62 -18.72
C SER A 139 23.10 -3.66 -17.61
N SER A 140 24.32 -4.24 -17.50
CA SER A 140 24.66 -5.15 -16.39
C SER A 140 24.57 -4.50 -15.00
N GLU A 141 24.54 -3.17 -14.95
CA GLU A 141 24.56 -2.37 -13.71
C GLU A 141 23.33 -1.49 -13.53
N SER A 142 22.45 -1.41 -14.53
CA SER A 142 21.31 -0.49 -14.47
C SER A 142 20.03 -1.08 -15.03
N ASN A 143 18.92 -0.76 -14.37
CA ASN A 143 17.57 -1.17 -14.75
C ASN A 143 16.62 0.03 -14.73
N LEU A 144 15.63 -0.01 -15.60
CA LEU A 144 14.48 0.88 -15.58
C LEU A 144 13.31 0.12 -14.94
N GLU A 145 12.65 0.76 -13.98
CA GLU A 145 11.45 0.21 -13.35
C GLU A 145 10.27 1.13 -13.60
N VAL A 146 9.15 0.55 -14.04
CA VAL A 146 7.88 1.23 -14.22
C VAL A 146 6.84 0.54 -13.34
N SER A 147 6.08 1.32 -12.61
CA SER A 147 4.98 0.83 -11.79
C SER A 147 3.70 1.59 -12.11
N ALA A 148 2.58 0.91 -12.05
CA ALA A 148 1.26 1.50 -12.16
C ALA A 148 0.32 0.82 -11.17
N ALA A 149 -0.52 1.61 -10.52
CA ALA A 149 -1.59 1.11 -9.69
C ALA A 149 -2.86 1.95 -9.90
N GLN A 150 -4.01 1.29 -9.87
CA GLN A 150 -5.30 1.94 -9.95
C GLN A 150 -6.21 1.41 -8.85
N PHE A 151 -6.83 2.33 -8.14
CA PHE A 151 -7.76 2.04 -7.05
C PHE A 151 -9.13 2.62 -7.38
N ILE A 152 -10.16 1.79 -7.23
CA ILE A 152 -11.56 2.17 -7.48
C ILE A 152 -12.37 1.77 -6.26
N GLN A 153 -12.98 2.75 -5.58
CA GLN A 153 -13.85 2.51 -4.43
C GLN A 153 -15.06 3.45 -4.46
N GLY A 154 -16.24 2.91 -4.73
CA GLY A 154 -17.44 3.72 -4.94
C GLY A 154 -17.25 4.68 -6.12
N LYS A 155 -17.29 5.98 -5.85
CA LYS A 155 -17.06 7.04 -6.85
C LYS A 155 -15.60 7.53 -6.90
N HIS A 156 -14.74 7.02 -6.01
CA HIS A 156 -13.34 7.43 -5.94
C HIS A 156 -12.49 6.58 -6.88
N LEU A 157 -11.73 7.28 -7.72
CA LEU A 157 -10.76 6.72 -8.64
C LEU A 157 -9.40 7.37 -8.36
N GLU A 158 -8.39 6.55 -8.10
CA GLU A 158 -7.02 7.01 -7.92
C GLU A 158 -6.09 6.19 -8.80
N THR A 159 -5.26 6.85 -9.56
CA THR A 159 -4.22 6.23 -10.37
C THR A 159 -2.86 6.73 -9.92
N VAL A 160 -1.93 5.80 -9.71
CA VAL A 160 -0.54 6.08 -9.35
C VAL A 160 0.36 5.46 -10.40
N VAL A 161 1.28 6.24 -10.96
CA VAL A 161 2.29 5.76 -11.91
C VAL A 161 3.66 6.14 -11.39
N GLY A 162 4.62 5.23 -11.44
CA GLY A 162 5.99 5.45 -11.00
C GLY A 162 7.00 5.09 -12.08
N LEU A 163 8.09 5.88 -12.14
CA LEU A 163 9.23 5.65 -13.01
C LEU A 163 10.50 5.76 -12.18
N PHE A 164 11.33 4.72 -12.20
CA PHE A 164 12.54 4.62 -11.39
C PHE A 164 13.71 4.12 -12.21
N TYR A 165 14.88 4.67 -11.90
CA TYR A 165 16.14 4.20 -12.37
C TYR A 165 16.90 3.52 -11.24
N ARG A 166 17.34 2.29 -11.47
CA ARG A 166 17.98 1.42 -10.49
C ARG A 166 19.42 1.17 -10.88
N LEU A 167 20.36 1.61 -10.05
CA LEU A 167 21.80 1.46 -10.22
C LEU A 167 22.34 0.41 -9.25
N LYS A 168 23.09 -0.52 -9.76
CA LYS A 168 23.80 -1.52 -8.97
C LYS A 168 25.06 -0.89 -8.38
N THR A 169 25.15 -0.85 -7.05
CA THR A 169 26.27 -0.25 -6.34
C THR A 169 27.33 -1.28 -5.92
N LYS A 170 26.89 -2.51 -5.63
CA LYS A 170 27.79 -3.62 -5.31
C LYS A 170 27.26 -4.93 -5.86
N ASN A 171 28.20 -5.77 -6.31
CA ASN A 171 27.93 -7.16 -6.67
C ASN A 171 27.89 -8.04 -5.42
N ALA A 172 27.02 -9.06 -5.43
CA ALA A 172 27.05 -10.11 -4.39
C ALA A 172 28.43 -10.77 -4.33
N ALA A 173 28.97 -10.96 -3.12
CA ALA A 173 30.22 -11.68 -2.96
C ALA A 173 29.99 -13.16 -3.29
N ARG A 174 30.69 -13.67 -4.29
CA ARG A 174 30.59 -15.09 -4.74
C ARG A 174 31.01 -16.11 -3.69
N VAL A 175 31.86 -15.72 -2.73
CA VAL A 175 32.50 -16.65 -1.79
C VAL A 175 31.75 -16.78 -0.48
N THR A 176 31.05 -15.74 -0.01
CA THR A 176 30.45 -15.74 1.34
C THR A 176 28.94 -15.90 1.36
N SER A 177 28.25 -15.85 0.23
CA SER A 177 26.77 -15.93 0.09
C SER A 177 25.97 -14.97 1.00
N ILE A 178 26.66 -14.10 1.75
CA ILE A 178 26.08 -13.24 2.78
C ILE A 178 25.68 -11.88 2.21
N LEU A 179 26.34 -11.45 1.12
CA LEU A 179 26.10 -10.14 0.51
C LEU A 179 25.27 -10.34 -0.77
N SER A 180 24.01 -9.90 -0.74
CA SER A 180 23.18 -9.71 -1.92
C SER A 180 23.62 -8.49 -2.73
N ASN A 181 23.22 -8.43 -3.99
CA ASN A 181 23.40 -7.22 -4.80
C ASN A 181 22.80 -6.01 -4.09
N GLN A 182 23.53 -4.89 -4.12
CA GLN A 182 23.07 -3.64 -3.55
C GLN A 182 22.72 -2.68 -4.68
N TYR A 183 21.65 -1.91 -4.49
CA TYR A 183 21.17 -0.96 -5.48
C TYR A 183 20.84 0.38 -4.86
N PHE A 184 21.18 1.43 -5.59
CA PHE A 184 20.62 2.77 -5.38
C PHE A 184 19.51 2.99 -6.40
N VAL A 185 18.35 3.41 -5.95
CA VAL A 185 17.18 3.61 -6.79
C VAL A 185 16.62 4.99 -6.58
N PHE A 186 16.36 5.69 -7.66
CA PHE A 186 15.74 7.01 -7.62
C PHE A 186 14.72 7.16 -8.73
N GLY A 187 13.70 7.94 -8.46
CA GLY A 187 12.61 8.15 -9.40
C GLY A 187 11.48 8.95 -8.79
N THR A 188 10.32 8.84 -9.37
CA THR A 188 9.16 9.59 -8.92
C THR A 188 7.89 8.80 -9.14
N TYR A 189 6.93 8.97 -8.24
CA TYR A 189 5.54 8.63 -8.47
C TYR A 189 4.75 9.87 -8.84
N PHE A 190 3.76 9.67 -9.67
CA PHE A 190 2.71 10.62 -10.00
C PHE A 190 1.38 10.04 -9.58
N ARG A 191 0.60 10.80 -8.82
CA ARG A 191 -0.75 10.44 -8.37
C ARG A 191 -1.77 11.34 -9.06
N SER A 192 -2.85 10.75 -9.60
CA SER A 192 -3.84 11.44 -10.42
C SER A 192 -4.57 12.59 -9.71
N VAL A 193 -4.54 12.63 -8.40
CA VAL A 193 -5.10 13.75 -7.60
C VAL A 193 -4.24 15.01 -7.61
N GLY A 194 -3.08 14.98 -8.28
CA GLY A 194 -2.18 16.13 -8.42
C GLY A 194 -1.03 16.13 -7.43
N THR A 195 -0.41 14.96 -7.21
CA THR A 195 0.76 14.81 -6.34
C THR A 195 1.92 14.26 -7.16
N VAL A 196 3.10 14.81 -6.99
CA VAL A 196 4.39 14.25 -7.43
C VAL A 196 5.19 13.84 -6.21
N ILE A 197 5.76 12.63 -6.24
CA ILE A 197 6.45 12.03 -5.10
C ILE A 197 7.84 11.60 -5.54
N PRO A 198 8.84 12.53 -5.59
CA PRO A 198 10.22 12.14 -5.75
C PRO A 198 10.64 11.21 -4.62
N THR A 199 11.29 10.12 -5.01
CA THR A 199 11.61 9.02 -4.10
C THR A 199 13.02 8.52 -4.38
N VAL A 200 13.78 8.27 -3.32
CA VAL A 200 15.08 7.60 -3.37
C VAL A 200 15.08 6.46 -2.38
N TYR A 201 15.68 5.33 -2.74
CA TYR A 201 15.89 4.26 -1.78
C TYR A 201 17.17 3.46 -2.05
N PHE A 202 17.74 2.95 -0.97
CA PHE A 202 18.88 2.05 -0.97
C PHE A 202 18.38 0.65 -0.68
N ASP A 203 18.62 -0.26 -1.61
CA ASP A 203 18.32 -1.68 -1.46
C ASP A 203 19.62 -2.40 -1.12
N LEU A 204 19.73 -2.87 0.12
CA LEU A 204 20.88 -3.58 0.65
C LEU A 204 20.65 -5.11 0.68
N GLY A 205 19.63 -5.56 -0.05
CA GLY A 205 19.24 -6.97 -0.13
C GLY A 205 18.26 -7.37 0.97
N ALA A 206 18.72 -7.59 2.18
CA ALA A 206 17.85 -7.90 3.32
C ALA A 206 17.10 -6.67 3.83
N PHE A 207 17.66 -5.47 3.66
CA PHE A 207 17.10 -4.21 4.09
C PHE A 207 16.97 -3.26 2.91
N SER A 208 15.90 -2.48 2.90
CA SER A 208 15.77 -1.34 1.99
C SER A 208 15.34 -0.13 2.81
N LEU A 209 16.07 0.97 2.65
CA LEU A 209 15.79 2.26 3.28
C LEU A 209 15.35 3.25 2.20
N GLY A 210 14.20 3.88 2.39
CA GLY A 210 13.64 4.83 1.45
C GLY A 210 13.32 6.17 2.08
N LEU A 211 13.40 7.22 1.25
CA LEU A 211 12.96 8.57 1.56
C LEU A 211 12.12 9.08 0.39
N SER A 212 10.96 9.60 0.67
CA SER A 212 10.07 10.24 -0.30
C SER A 212 9.55 11.57 0.21
N TYR A 213 9.17 12.42 -0.73
CA TYR A 213 8.62 13.74 -0.46
C TYR A 213 7.37 13.95 -1.30
N ASP A 214 6.21 14.14 -0.65
CA ASP A 214 4.96 14.37 -1.33
C ASP A 214 4.81 15.86 -1.62
N TYR A 215 4.79 16.21 -2.90
CA TYR A 215 4.54 17.57 -3.39
C TYR A 215 3.16 17.63 -4.02
N GLU A 216 2.23 18.31 -3.34
CA GLU A 216 0.86 18.52 -3.80
C GLU A 216 0.77 19.78 -4.66
N PHE A 217 0.27 19.66 -5.90
CA PHE A 217 0.03 20.80 -6.80
C PHE A 217 -1.42 20.84 -7.33
N GLY A 218 -2.23 19.82 -6.97
CA GLY A 218 -3.63 19.72 -7.37
C GLY A 218 -4.55 20.62 -6.54
N GLN A 219 -5.85 20.41 -6.71
CA GLN A 219 -6.90 21.17 -6.00
C GLN A 219 -6.83 21.04 -4.48
N LEU A 220 -6.18 20.01 -3.98
CA LEU A 220 -6.01 19.72 -2.55
C LEU A 220 -4.81 20.44 -1.93
N SER A 221 -3.96 21.10 -2.72
CA SER A 221 -2.73 21.76 -2.24
C SER A 221 -2.99 22.85 -1.18
N SER A 222 -4.18 23.44 -1.17
CA SER A 222 -4.59 24.42 -0.15
C SER A 222 -4.96 23.79 1.20
N MET A 223 -5.31 22.50 1.22
CA MET A 223 -5.77 21.78 2.41
C MET A 223 -4.71 20.86 2.98
N TYR A 224 -3.87 20.26 2.12
CA TYR A 224 -2.83 19.32 2.51
C TYR A 224 -1.45 19.94 2.37
N LYS A 225 -0.70 19.90 3.46
CA LYS A 225 0.71 20.31 3.45
C LYS A 225 1.54 19.15 2.89
N GLN A 226 2.67 19.54 2.31
CA GLN A 226 3.72 18.63 1.89
C GLN A 226 4.12 17.69 3.03
N SER A 227 4.47 16.45 2.70
CA SER A 227 4.92 15.47 3.69
C SER A 227 6.24 14.81 3.29
N VAL A 228 7.00 14.40 4.30
CA VAL A 228 8.20 13.59 4.14
C VAL A 228 7.90 12.22 4.72
N GLU A 229 8.23 11.17 3.98
CA GLU A 229 8.09 9.80 4.43
C GLU A 229 9.45 9.10 4.45
N VAL A 230 9.74 8.43 5.54
CA VAL A 230 10.89 7.53 5.68
C VAL A 230 10.37 6.10 5.74
N SER A 231 10.85 5.25 4.86
CA SER A 231 10.44 3.85 4.78
C SER A 231 11.61 2.91 5.09
N LEU A 232 11.34 1.88 5.87
CA LEU A 232 12.27 0.79 6.14
C LEU A 232 11.58 -0.53 5.79
N LYS A 233 12.17 -1.30 4.89
CA LYS A 233 11.70 -2.63 4.51
C LYS A 233 12.72 -3.68 4.89
N PHE A 234 12.25 -4.73 5.55
CA PHE A 234 13.04 -5.90 5.86
C PHE A 234 12.52 -7.12 5.08
N ASN A 235 13.41 -7.76 4.32
CA ASN A 235 13.12 -8.99 3.60
C ASN A 235 13.91 -10.13 4.23
N SER A 236 13.23 -11.03 4.93
CA SER A 236 13.83 -12.28 5.36
C SER A 236 13.83 -13.25 4.18
N GLY A 237 14.99 -13.40 3.51
CA GLY A 237 15.19 -14.30 2.38
C GLY A 237 15.18 -15.78 2.72
N LYS A 238 14.44 -16.22 3.75
CA LYS A 238 14.27 -17.63 4.04
C LYS A 238 13.47 -18.28 2.90
N LYS A 239 14.09 -19.30 2.30
CA LYS A 239 13.45 -20.21 1.33
C LYS A 239 12.06 -20.61 1.85
N SER A 240 11.09 -20.68 0.94
CA SER A 240 9.73 -21.15 1.21
C SER A 240 9.73 -22.33 2.20
N ILE A 241 8.83 -22.29 3.17
CA ILE A 241 8.59 -23.38 4.14
C ILE A 241 8.20 -24.67 3.40
N PHE A 242 7.67 -24.54 2.19
CA PHE A 242 7.35 -25.63 1.28
C PHE A 242 8.49 -25.77 0.27
N ASN A 243 9.50 -26.57 0.63
CA ASN A 243 10.59 -26.90 -0.27
C ASN A 243 10.05 -27.82 -1.37
N SER A 244 9.79 -27.28 -2.56
CA SER A 244 9.37 -28.04 -3.74
C SER A 244 10.54 -28.77 -4.41
N SER A 245 11.43 -29.38 -3.64
CA SER A 245 12.52 -30.23 -4.15
C SER A 245 12.06 -31.63 -4.57
N ARG A 246 10.77 -31.83 -4.85
CA ARG A 246 10.25 -33.11 -5.35
C ARG A 246 9.28 -32.92 -6.51
N LEU A 247 9.78 -32.42 -7.62
CA LEU A 247 9.24 -32.73 -8.94
C LEU A 247 10.43 -32.79 -9.90
N ARG A 248 11.04 -33.98 -9.91
CA ARG A 248 11.84 -34.49 -11.04
C ARG A 248 10.91 -35.30 -11.93
#